data_fe13bac6b698e359d454e673c6e9a1de
#
_entry.id   fe13bac6b698e359d454e673c6e9a1de
#
_cell.length_a   1.000
_cell.length_b   1.000
_cell.length_c   1.000
_cell.angle_alpha   90.00
_cell.angle_beta   90.00
_cell.angle_gamma   90.00
#
_symmetry.space_group_name_H-M   'P 1'
#
loop_
_entity.id
_entity.type
_entity.pdbx_description
1 polymer ?
#
loop_
_entity_poly.entity_id
_entity_poly.type
_entity_poly.pdbx_seq_one_letter_code
_entity_poly.pdbx_strand_id
1 'polypeptide(L)'
;MLATNTWNAYNNWGGCSLYTGGKEVSFRRPWGRGMLVRPQVANDERKSPVRAPGEDPDIDGRRYQEYPYEHGFPGYMGSAGWFTYDRRFVEWAEADGIDLDYAISSDLEQVQDLTDGYRLVIGAGHDEYWSAAGRDAVERFVAGGGNYASFSGNTMFWQVRLERGGTSMVCHKYSAAETDPVVADQPSAMTGMWSDPLVGRPERRLLGAASLYGLYARFGQATPRGVAGFVVYRPDHWLLEGTGLRYGDVLGGDA
;
A
#
# COMPACT_ATOMS: atom_id res chain seq x y z
N MET A 1 5.98 -0.21 -13.10
CA MET A 1 5.55 0.20 -11.74
C MET A 1 4.07 -0.09 -11.55
N LEU A 2 3.68 -0.63 -10.41
CA LEU A 2 2.29 -0.94 -10.08
C LEU A 2 1.67 0.16 -9.21
N ALA A 3 0.54 0.70 -9.65
CA ALA A 3 -0.32 1.54 -8.82
C ALA A 3 -1.28 0.66 -8.01
N THR A 4 -1.37 0.90 -6.71
CA THR A 4 -1.97 -0.02 -5.74
C THR A 4 -3.49 0.12 -5.59
N ASN A 5 -4.16 -0.98 -5.24
CA ASN A 5 -5.58 -1.03 -4.88
C ASN A 5 -5.90 -0.42 -3.50
N THR A 6 -4.91 -0.13 -2.68
CA THR A 6 -5.09 0.37 -1.31
C THR A 6 -6.00 1.61 -1.25
N TRP A 7 -5.82 2.52 -2.19
CA TRP A 7 -6.56 3.77 -2.23
C TRP A 7 -8.02 3.59 -2.63
N ASN A 8 -8.33 2.53 -3.36
CA ASN A 8 -9.72 2.15 -3.61
C ASN A 8 -10.41 1.71 -2.31
N ALA A 9 -9.69 1.00 -1.45
CA ALA A 9 -10.20 0.58 -0.16
C ALA A 9 -10.47 1.74 0.80
N TYR A 10 -9.63 2.78 0.75
CA TYR A 10 -9.72 3.93 1.64
C TYR A 10 -10.65 5.03 1.15
N ASN A 11 -10.93 5.07 -0.14
CA ASN A 11 -11.77 6.11 -0.70
C ASN A 11 -13.24 5.88 -0.35
N ASN A 12 -13.80 6.81 0.40
CA ASN A 12 -15.12 6.68 1.02
C ASN A 12 -16.25 7.23 0.13
N TRP A 13 -16.42 6.68 -1.06
CA TRP A 13 -17.52 7.05 -1.93
C TRP A 13 -18.81 6.32 -1.55
N GLY A 14 -19.85 7.09 -1.26
CA GLY A 14 -21.18 6.54 -1.01
C GLY A 14 -21.33 5.74 0.28
N GLY A 15 -20.44 5.92 1.25
CA GLY A 15 -20.52 5.27 2.55
C GLY A 15 -20.18 3.79 2.60
N CYS A 16 -19.71 3.23 1.49
CA CYS A 16 -19.34 1.82 1.39
C CYS A 16 -17.86 1.69 1.04
N SER A 17 -17.01 1.69 2.05
CA SER A 17 -15.58 1.43 1.90
C SER A 17 -15.10 0.45 2.96
N LEU A 18 -14.02 -0.26 2.65
CA LEU A 18 -13.38 -1.17 3.60
C LEU A 18 -12.88 -0.45 4.86
N TYR A 19 -12.61 0.84 4.76
CA TYR A 19 -12.22 1.67 5.88
C TYR A 19 -13.38 2.01 6.81
N THR A 20 -14.59 2.26 6.27
CA THR A 20 -15.78 2.62 7.03
C THR A 20 -16.63 1.42 7.43
N GLY A 21 -16.15 0.21 7.21
CA GLY A 21 -16.82 -1.04 7.59
C GLY A 21 -17.55 -1.76 6.45
N GLY A 22 -17.52 -1.23 5.23
CA GLY A 22 -17.94 -1.98 4.04
C GLY A 22 -16.99 -3.14 3.75
N LYS A 23 -17.50 -4.14 3.05
CA LYS A 23 -16.73 -5.34 2.67
C LYS A 23 -16.45 -5.42 1.18
N GLU A 24 -17.11 -4.58 0.39
CA GLU A 24 -16.96 -4.49 -1.06
C GLU A 24 -16.77 -3.03 -1.47
N VAL A 25 -15.84 -2.78 -2.39
CA VAL A 25 -15.55 -1.45 -2.96
C VAL A 25 -15.57 -1.55 -4.46
N SER A 26 -16.36 -0.70 -5.12
CA SER A 26 -16.37 -0.59 -6.58
C SER A 26 -15.17 0.22 -7.08
N PHE A 27 -14.55 -0.23 -8.17
CA PHE A 27 -13.55 0.55 -8.91
C PHE A 27 -14.19 1.55 -9.88
N ARG A 28 -15.48 1.38 -10.19
CA ARG A 28 -16.24 2.29 -11.04
C ARG A 28 -16.70 3.48 -10.22
N ARG A 29 -15.89 4.54 -10.23
CA ARG A 29 -16.14 5.72 -9.43
C ARG A 29 -16.17 6.96 -10.30
N PRO A 30 -17.11 7.90 -10.06
CA PRO A 30 -17.04 9.19 -10.70
C PRO A 30 -15.82 9.95 -10.17
N TRP A 31 -15.22 10.76 -11.03
CA TRP A 31 -14.19 11.68 -10.61
C TRP A 31 -14.78 12.74 -9.69
N GLY A 32 -14.23 12.86 -8.50
CA GLY A 32 -14.61 13.88 -7.54
C GLY A 32 -13.68 15.08 -7.59
N ARG A 33 -14.21 16.22 -7.16
CA ARG A 33 -13.41 17.43 -6.99
C ARG A 33 -12.25 17.14 -6.02
N GLY A 34 -11.05 17.61 -6.32
CA GLY A 34 -9.86 17.43 -5.49
C GLY A 34 -9.19 16.05 -5.60
N MET A 35 -9.68 15.13 -6.43
CA MET A 35 -9.00 13.84 -6.61
C MET A 35 -7.67 13.97 -7.34
N LEU A 36 -7.59 14.83 -8.34
CA LEU A 36 -6.38 15.06 -9.14
C LEU A 36 -5.62 16.34 -8.73
N VAL A 37 -6.34 17.33 -8.23
CA VAL A 37 -5.75 18.61 -7.84
C VAL A 37 -6.08 18.89 -6.38
N ARG A 38 -5.06 18.96 -5.53
CA ARG A 38 -5.20 19.34 -4.14
C ARG A 38 -5.16 20.86 -3.98
N PRO A 39 -6.05 21.45 -3.18
CA PRO A 39 -5.83 22.79 -2.68
C PRO A 39 -4.54 22.88 -1.88
N GLN A 40 -3.83 23.99 -1.98
CA GLN A 40 -2.56 24.22 -1.24
C GLN A 40 -2.75 24.04 0.28
N VAL A 41 -3.82 24.60 0.81
CA VAL A 41 -4.18 24.50 2.25
C VAL A 41 -4.26 23.03 2.71
N ALA A 42 -4.90 22.17 1.92
CA ALA A 42 -5.00 20.76 2.27
C ALA A 42 -3.64 20.04 2.28
N ASN A 43 -2.71 20.47 1.44
CA ASN A 43 -1.34 19.95 1.45
C ASN A 43 -0.59 20.37 2.70
N ASP A 44 -0.78 21.60 3.15
CA ASP A 44 -0.08 22.15 4.31
C ASP A 44 -0.61 21.52 5.62
N GLU A 45 -1.92 21.37 5.74
CA GLU A 45 -2.56 20.72 6.90
C GLU A 45 -2.25 19.23 6.99
N ARG A 46 -1.93 18.59 5.87
CA ARG A 46 -1.56 17.17 5.82
C ARG A 46 -0.14 16.86 6.26
N LYS A 47 0.70 17.84 6.40
CA LYS A 47 1.94 17.69 7.15
C LYS A 47 1.55 17.46 8.60
N SER A 48 1.22 16.20 8.93
CA SER A 48 0.95 15.85 10.32
C SER A 48 2.06 16.45 11.16
N PRO A 49 1.79 17.41 12.02
CA PRO A 49 2.80 17.89 12.92
C PRO A 49 3.33 16.70 13.71
N VAL A 50 4.61 16.67 13.95
CA VAL A 50 5.16 15.76 14.96
C VAL A 50 4.38 16.05 16.23
N ARG A 51 3.57 15.10 16.69
CA ARG A 51 2.71 15.30 17.85
C ARG A 51 3.55 15.60 19.07
N ALA A 52 3.21 16.67 19.75
CA ALA A 52 3.72 16.88 21.09
C ALA A 52 3.26 15.75 22.01
N PRO A 53 4.10 15.29 22.96
CA PRO A 53 3.67 14.30 23.94
C PRO A 53 2.42 14.79 24.68
N GLY A 54 1.33 14.01 24.61
CA GLY A 54 0.06 14.33 25.30
C GLY A 54 -1.07 14.85 24.41
N GLU A 55 -0.86 15.06 23.12
CA GLU A 55 -1.94 15.40 22.19
C GLU A 55 -2.86 14.19 21.91
N ASP A 56 -4.17 14.48 21.91
CA ASP A 56 -5.20 13.46 21.67
C ASP A 56 -5.11 12.96 20.22
N PRO A 57 -4.87 11.65 20.00
CA PRO A 57 -4.81 11.05 18.67
C PRO A 57 -6.10 11.23 17.86
N ASP A 58 -7.26 11.32 18.50
CA ASP A 58 -8.54 11.42 17.81
C ASP A 58 -8.82 12.80 17.19
N ILE A 59 -8.21 13.86 17.73
CA ILE A 59 -8.41 15.22 17.21
C ILE A 59 -7.81 15.36 15.80
N ASP A 60 -6.63 14.83 15.57
CA ASP A 60 -5.98 14.87 14.24
C ASP A 60 -6.71 14.00 13.21
N GLY A 61 -7.23 12.87 13.62
CA GLY A 61 -8.04 12.01 12.74
C GLY A 61 -9.31 12.70 12.27
N ARG A 62 -10.00 13.43 13.15
CA ARG A 62 -11.21 14.18 12.82
C ARG A 62 -10.92 15.36 11.89
N ARG A 63 -9.94 16.21 12.19
CA ARG A 63 -9.56 17.34 11.32
C ARG A 63 -9.20 16.89 9.91
N TYR A 64 -8.55 15.75 9.81
CA TYR A 64 -8.19 15.16 8.53
C TYR A 64 -9.41 14.73 7.70
N GLN A 65 -10.49 14.29 8.35
CA GLN A 65 -11.74 13.88 7.69
C GLN A 65 -12.70 15.05 7.49
N GLU A 66 -12.75 16.01 8.40
CA GLU A 66 -13.65 17.16 8.36
C GLU A 66 -13.34 18.12 7.21
N TYR A 67 -12.08 18.43 7.00
CA TYR A 67 -11.67 19.36 5.94
C TYR A 67 -12.16 18.96 4.53
N PRO A 68 -11.95 17.74 4.04
CA PRO A 68 -12.50 17.31 2.75
C PRO A 68 -14.03 17.43 2.70
N TYR A 69 -14.71 17.08 3.77
CA TYR A 69 -16.17 17.11 3.84
C TYR A 69 -16.72 18.54 3.78
N GLU A 70 -16.18 19.44 4.58
CA GLU A 70 -16.59 20.86 4.62
C GLU A 70 -16.38 21.58 3.27
N HIS A 71 -15.34 21.18 2.53
CA HIS A 71 -14.99 21.79 1.24
C HIS A 71 -15.52 21.02 0.03
N GLY A 72 -16.36 20.00 0.24
CA GLY A 72 -16.96 19.20 -0.83
C GLY A 72 -15.95 18.36 -1.61
N PHE A 73 -14.85 17.97 -0.98
CA PHE A 73 -13.88 17.03 -1.52
C PHE A 73 -14.19 15.60 -1.07
N PRO A 74 -13.73 14.58 -1.80
CA PRO A 74 -13.79 13.20 -1.31
C PRO A 74 -13.05 13.05 0.02
N GLY A 75 -13.55 12.20 0.91
CA GLY A 75 -12.80 11.74 2.07
C GLY A 75 -11.44 11.18 1.62
N TYR A 76 -10.38 11.35 2.40
CA TYR A 76 -9.02 11.03 1.96
C TYR A 76 -8.61 11.76 0.67
N MET A 77 -8.64 13.05 0.72
CA MET A 77 -8.23 13.90 -0.38
C MET A 77 -6.81 13.53 -0.87
N GLY A 78 -6.66 13.29 -2.19
CA GLY A 78 -5.46 12.73 -2.79
C GLY A 78 -5.22 11.26 -2.42
N SER A 79 -6.27 10.55 -2.03
CA SER A 79 -6.27 9.12 -1.71
C SER A 79 -6.13 8.24 -2.93
N ALA A 80 -6.14 8.81 -4.13
CA ALA A 80 -5.76 8.07 -5.34
C ALA A 80 -4.33 7.50 -5.30
N GLY A 81 -3.58 7.79 -4.23
CA GLY A 81 -2.20 7.33 -4.04
C GLY A 81 -1.20 8.16 -4.81
N TRP A 82 -1.53 8.51 -6.03
CA TRP A 82 -0.66 9.21 -6.96
C TRP A 82 0.02 10.44 -6.33
N PHE A 83 -0.76 11.38 -5.81
CA PHE A 83 -0.19 12.61 -5.22
C PHE A 83 0.59 12.39 -3.95
N THR A 84 0.24 11.37 -3.20
CA THR A 84 0.80 11.17 -1.86
C THR A 84 2.11 10.40 -1.93
N TYR A 85 2.19 9.39 -2.82
CA TYR A 85 3.31 8.46 -2.85
C TYR A 85 3.86 8.24 -4.25
N ASP A 86 3.02 7.77 -5.20
CA ASP A 86 3.48 7.28 -6.49
C ASP A 86 4.19 8.34 -7.31
N ARG A 87 3.61 9.55 -7.36
CA ARG A 87 4.14 10.68 -8.11
C ARG A 87 5.58 11.03 -7.73
N ARG A 88 5.92 11.01 -6.45
CA ARG A 88 7.26 11.35 -5.98
C ARG A 88 8.30 10.36 -6.46
N PHE A 89 7.94 9.09 -6.45
CA PHE A 89 8.80 8.04 -6.99
C PHE A 89 8.98 8.19 -8.50
N VAL A 90 7.88 8.47 -9.21
CA VAL A 90 7.91 8.66 -10.67
C VAL A 90 8.73 9.88 -11.06
N GLU A 91 8.50 11.04 -10.41
CA GLU A 91 9.27 12.27 -10.67
C GLU A 91 10.77 12.06 -10.45
N TRP A 92 11.14 11.31 -9.42
CA TRP A 92 12.54 10.96 -9.19
C TRP A 92 13.08 10.04 -10.29
N ALA A 93 12.37 8.97 -10.62
CA ALA A 93 12.83 8.01 -11.62
C ALA A 93 12.98 8.65 -13.01
N GLU A 94 12.00 9.46 -13.42
CA GLU A 94 12.04 10.21 -14.69
C GLU A 94 13.21 11.23 -14.71
N ALA A 95 13.46 11.92 -13.60
CA ALA A 95 14.57 12.86 -13.48
C ALA A 95 15.93 12.16 -13.60
N ASP A 96 16.03 10.92 -13.11
CA ASP A 96 17.23 10.08 -13.24
C ASP A 96 17.32 9.33 -14.59
N GLY A 97 16.35 9.55 -15.50
CA GLY A 97 16.33 8.92 -16.83
C GLY A 97 15.98 7.44 -16.81
N ILE A 98 15.24 7.00 -15.79
CA ILE A 98 14.74 5.63 -15.69
C ILE A 98 13.40 5.52 -16.41
N ASP A 99 13.37 4.72 -17.47
CA ASP A 99 12.12 4.43 -18.19
C ASP A 99 11.22 3.51 -17.37
N LEU A 100 9.97 3.94 -17.15
CA LEU A 100 8.96 3.20 -16.41
C LEU A 100 7.72 2.95 -17.28
N ASP A 101 7.29 1.71 -17.34
CA ASP A 101 5.93 1.36 -17.75
C ASP A 101 5.02 1.28 -16.51
N TYR A 102 3.74 1.55 -16.69
CA TYR A 102 2.77 1.65 -15.60
C TYR A 102 1.64 0.64 -15.77
N ALA A 103 1.27 0.02 -14.67
CA ALA A 103 0.10 -0.84 -14.55
C ALA A 103 -0.59 -0.60 -13.21
N ILE A 104 -1.83 -0.99 -13.08
CA ILE A 104 -2.52 -1.05 -11.79
C ILE A 104 -2.44 -2.47 -11.24
N SER A 105 -2.49 -2.62 -9.92
CA SER A 105 -2.31 -3.93 -9.29
C SER A 105 -3.36 -4.98 -9.72
N SER A 106 -4.57 -4.55 -10.12
CA SER A 106 -5.58 -5.44 -10.68
C SER A 106 -5.23 -6.00 -12.06
N ASP A 107 -4.35 -5.35 -12.82
CA ASP A 107 -3.92 -5.85 -14.12
C ASP A 107 -3.12 -7.14 -13.99
N LEU A 108 -2.44 -7.36 -12.87
CA LEU A 108 -1.74 -8.62 -12.58
C LEU A 108 -2.67 -9.85 -12.63
N GLU A 109 -3.96 -9.66 -12.36
CA GLU A 109 -4.96 -10.71 -12.45
C GLU A 109 -5.69 -10.73 -13.80
N GLN A 110 -5.88 -9.55 -14.41
CA GLN A 110 -6.74 -9.39 -15.58
C GLN A 110 -5.98 -9.46 -16.90
N VAL A 111 -4.70 -9.14 -16.90
CA VAL A 111 -3.86 -9.16 -18.11
C VAL A 111 -2.90 -10.32 -18.04
N GLN A 112 -3.10 -11.27 -18.95
CA GLN A 112 -2.20 -12.41 -19.06
C GLN A 112 -0.79 -11.92 -19.40
N ASP A 113 0.21 -12.56 -18.77
CA ASP A 113 1.63 -12.35 -19.05
C ASP A 113 2.09 -10.88 -18.93
N LEU A 114 1.40 -10.08 -18.07
CA LEU A 114 1.69 -8.66 -17.85
C LEU A 114 3.16 -8.38 -17.53
N THR A 115 3.83 -9.31 -16.87
CA THR A 115 5.23 -9.15 -16.44
C THR A 115 6.25 -9.64 -17.46
N ASP A 116 5.81 -10.18 -18.59
CA ASP A 116 6.71 -10.73 -19.59
C ASP A 116 7.60 -9.65 -20.22
N GLY A 117 8.86 -9.98 -20.41
CA GLY A 117 9.84 -9.05 -20.97
C GLY A 117 10.42 -8.03 -19.97
N TYR A 118 9.85 -7.91 -18.79
CA TYR A 118 10.39 -7.06 -17.73
C TYR A 118 11.44 -7.82 -16.89
N ARG A 119 12.33 -7.08 -16.28
CA ARG A 119 13.32 -7.60 -15.31
C ARG A 119 13.00 -7.18 -13.89
N LEU A 120 12.19 -6.14 -13.73
CA LEU A 120 11.84 -5.55 -12.44
C LEU A 120 10.39 -5.13 -12.42
N VAL A 121 9.67 -5.55 -11.39
CA VAL A 121 8.36 -5.04 -10.99
C VAL A 121 8.54 -4.21 -9.72
N ILE A 122 7.94 -3.03 -9.67
CA ILE A 122 8.07 -2.09 -8.56
C ILE A 122 6.70 -1.80 -7.97
N GLY A 123 6.58 -1.95 -6.64
CA GLY A 123 5.49 -1.39 -5.85
C GLY A 123 5.98 -0.18 -5.06
N ALA A 124 5.25 0.94 -5.12
CA ALA A 124 5.59 2.14 -4.35
C ALA A 124 4.40 2.61 -3.52
N GLY A 125 4.68 3.31 -2.41
CA GLY A 125 3.68 3.97 -1.59
C GLY A 125 3.08 3.11 -0.49
N HIS A 126 1.82 2.71 -0.62
CA HIS A 126 1.11 1.89 0.35
C HIS A 126 0.31 0.82 -0.38
N ASP A 127 0.74 -0.43 -0.27
CA ASP A 127 0.34 -1.53 -1.16
C ASP A 127 -0.23 -2.73 -0.40
N GLU A 128 -1.36 -2.53 0.23
CA GLU A 128 -1.92 -3.35 1.29
C GLU A 128 -2.84 -4.48 0.79
N TYR A 129 -3.51 -4.29 -0.38
CA TYR A 129 -4.60 -5.15 -0.84
C TYR A 129 -4.23 -5.91 -2.12
N TRP A 130 -4.03 -7.22 -2.01
CA TRP A 130 -3.60 -8.08 -3.11
C TRP A 130 -4.54 -9.25 -3.33
N SER A 131 -4.90 -9.51 -4.58
CA SER A 131 -5.61 -10.74 -4.93
C SER A 131 -4.64 -11.94 -4.99
N ALA A 132 -5.19 -13.13 -4.83
CA ALA A 132 -4.40 -14.36 -4.93
C ALA A 132 -3.74 -14.49 -6.32
N ALA A 133 -4.51 -14.26 -7.39
CA ALA A 133 -4.01 -14.33 -8.75
C ALA A 133 -2.93 -13.28 -9.05
N GLY A 134 -3.12 -12.03 -8.57
CA GLY A 134 -2.10 -10.98 -8.70
C GLY A 134 -0.81 -11.32 -7.97
N ARG A 135 -0.92 -11.88 -6.76
CA ARG A 135 0.24 -12.36 -6.02
C ARG A 135 0.93 -13.53 -6.71
N ASP A 136 0.16 -14.49 -7.23
CA ASP A 136 0.69 -15.63 -7.99
C ASP A 136 1.47 -15.17 -9.24
N ALA A 137 1.01 -14.10 -9.91
CA ALA A 137 1.72 -13.53 -11.05
C ALA A 137 3.11 -13.01 -10.66
N VAL A 138 3.19 -12.25 -9.55
CA VAL A 138 4.49 -11.74 -9.06
C VAL A 138 5.37 -12.88 -8.53
N GLU A 139 4.81 -13.86 -7.80
CA GLU A 139 5.59 -15.01 -7.33
C GLU A 139 6.16 -15.83 -8.50
N ARG A 140 5.38 -16.05 -9.57
CA ARG A 140 5.88 -16.71 -10.80
C ARG A 140 6.97 -15.90 -11.49
N PHE A 141 6.78 -14.59 -11.60
CA PHE A 141 7.76 -13.67 -12.18
C PHE A 141 9.10 -13.75 -11.43
N VAL A 142 9.09 -13.69 -10.10
CA VAL A 142 10.30 -13.80 -9.28
C VAL A 142 10.92 -15.19 -9.37
N ALA A 143 10.11 -16.25 -9.35
CA ALA A 143 10.60 -17.62 -9.54
C ALA A 143 11.25 -17.84 -10.92
N GLY A 144 10.77 -17.11 -11.93
CA GLY A 144 11.36 -17.07 -13.27
C GLY A 144 12.63 -16.25 -13.42
N GLY A 145 13.14 -15.64 -12.33
CA GLY A 145 14.36 -14.83 -12.32
C GLY A 145 14.13 -13.32 -12.42
N GLY A 146 12.87 -12.87 -12.40
CA GLY A 146 12.53 -11.46 -12.28
C GLY A 146 12.78 -10.91 -10.87
N ASN A 147 12.75 -9.60 -10.72
CA ASN A 147 12.96 -8.91 -9.45
C ASN A 147 11.70 -8.14 -9.04
N TYR A 148 11.34 -8.21 -7.77
CA TYR A 148 10.29 -7.37 -7.21
C TYR A 148 10.89 -6.43 -6.16
N ALA A 149 10.76 -5.11 -6.36
CA ALA A 149 11.18 -4.09 -5.43
C ALA A 149 9.96 -3.44 -4.77
N SER A 150 9.86 -3.54 -3.44
CA SER A 150 8.82 -2.90 -2.67
C SER A 150 9.35 -1.67 -1.94
N PHE A 151 8.91 -0.49 -2.39
CA PHE A 151 9.08 0.79 -1.72
C PHE A 151 7.75 1.21 -1.07
N SER A 152 7.05 0.25 -0.47
CA SER A 152 5.69 0.41 0.02
C SER A 152 5.57 0.00 1.48
N GLY A 153 4.61 0.63 2.18
CA GLY A 153 4.16 0.17 3.48
C GLY A 153 3.06 -0.89 3.37
N ASN A 154 2.95 -1.76 4.36
CA ASN A 154 1.95 -2.83 4.51
C ASN A 154 1.80 -3.77 3.31
N THR A 155 2.81 -3.88 2.46
CA THR A 155 2.75 -4.64 1.21
C THR A 155 2.21 -6.05 1.44
N MET A 156 1.18 -6.42 0.66
CA MET A 156 0.53 -7.73 0.74
C MET A 156 -0.02 -8.07 2.13
N PHE A 157 -0.65 -7.11 2.82
CA PHE A 157 -1.21 -7.38 4.14
C PHE A 157 -2.57 -8.11 4.05
N TRP A 158 -3.48 -7.60 3.20
CA TRP A 158 -4.80 -8.19 3.00
C TRP A 158 -4.88 -9.00 1.71
N GLN A 159 -5.36 -10.26 1.82
CA GLN A 159 -5.88 -10.98 0.68
C GLN A 159 -7.25 -10.41 0.31
N VAL A 160 -7.45 -10.13 -0.97
CA VAL A 160 -8.72 -9.66 -1.52
C VAL A 160 -9.17 -10.55 -2.67
N ARG A 161 -10.45 -10.44 -3.01
CA ARG A 161 -10.97 -10.99 -4.27
C ARG A 161 -11.45 -9.87 -5.16
N LEU A 162 -11.11 -9.96 -6.45
CA LEU A 162 -11.72 -9.13 -7.48
C LEU A 162 -12.99 -9.81 -7.95
N GLU A 163 -14.10 -9.10 -7.92
CA GLU A 163 -15.41 -9.61 -8.29
C GLU A 163 -16.05 -8.76 -9.40
N ARG A 164 -17.21 -9.18 -9.89
CA ARG A 164 -17.96 -8.49 -10.94
C ARG A 164 -17.11 -8.21 -12.19
N GLY A 165 -16.33 -9.20 -12.61
CA GLY A 165 -15.42 -9.05 -13.75
C GLY A 165 -14.28 -8.07 -13.48
N GLY A 166 -13.75 -8.04 -12.27
CA GLY A 166 -12.64 -7.17 -11.87
C GLY A 166 -13.03 -5.74 -11.59
N THR A 167 -14.34 -5.42 -11.49
CA THR A 167 -14.80 -4.04 -11.27
C THR A 167 -15.09 -3.72 -9.81
N SER A 168 -14.95 -4.68 -8.91
CA SER A 168 -15.02 -4.47 -7.46
C SER A 168 -14.00 -5.34 -6.73
N MET A 169 -13.71 -4.94 -5.51
CA MET A 169 -12.78 -5.60 -4.60
C MET A 169 -13.51 -5.92 -3.30
N VAL A 170 -13.42 -7.19 -2.86
CA VAL A 170 -14.00 -7.68 -1.59
C VAL A 170 -12.90 -7.97 -0.59
N CYS A 171 -13.09 -7.50 0.66
CA CYS A 171 -12.21 -7.79 1.78
C CYS A 171 -12.97 -7.77 3.11
N HIS A 172 -13.01 -8.91 3.80
CA HIS A 172 -13.64 -9.07 5.10
C HIS A 172 -12.71 -8.74 6.27
N LYS A 173 -11.42 -8.58 6.02
CA LYS A 173 -10.38 -8.19 7.00
C LYS A 173 -10.31 -9.16 8.20
N TYR A 174 -10.28 -8.60 9.41
CA TYR A 174 -10.16 -9.38 10.64
C TYR A 174 -11.35 -10.31 10.92
N SER A 175 -12.51 -10.04 10.35
CA SER A 175 -13.70 -10.88 10.50
C SER A 175 -13.87 -11.92 9.38
N ALA A 176 -12.86 -12.12 8.56
CA ALA A 176 -12.98 -12.96 7.36
C ALA A 176 -13.34 -14.41 7.72
N ALA A 177 -12.76 -14.97 8.76
CA ALA A 177 -13.04 -16.35 9.18
C ALA A 177 -14.53 -16.59 9.52
N GLU A 178 -15.21 -15.56 10.07
CA GLU A 178 -16.63 -15.67 10.45
C GLU A 178 -17.59 -15.16 9.38
N THR A 179 -17.16 -14.23 8.54
CA THR A 179 -18.11 -13.48 7.69
C THR A 179 -17.88 -13.64 6.20
N ASP A 180 -16.75 -14.18 5.75
CA ASP A 180 -16.50 -14.42 4.35
C ASP A 180 -17.12 -15.75 3.91
N PRO A 181 -18.14 -15.73 3.02
CA PRO A 181 -18.83 -16.96 2.63
C PRO A 181 -17.93 -18.04 2.03
N VAL A 182 -16.79 -17.64 1.43
CA VAL A 182 -15.87 -18.58 0.79
C VAL A 182 -15.21 -19.55 1.78
N VAL A 183 -15.17 -19.18 3.06
CA VAL A 183 -14.52 -20.00 4.10
C VAL A 183 -15.11 -21.40 4.20
N ALA A 184 -16.41 -21.56 3.91
CA ALA A 184 -17.08 -22.84 3.98
C ALA A 184 -16.50 -23.88 3.01
N ASP A 185 -16.10 -23.44 1.81
CA ASP A 185 -15.63 -24.31 0.75
C ASP A 185 -14.11 -24.22 0.53
N GLN A 186 -13.55 -23.03 0.67
CA GLN A 186 -12.15 -22.72 0.40
C GLN A 186 -11.57 -21.76 1.44
N PRO A 187 -11.24 -22.22 2.64
CA PRO A 187 -10.74 -21.34 3.72
C PRO A 187 -9.51 -20.51 3.32
N SER A 188 -8.64 -21.05 2.48
CA SER A 188 -7.44 -20.34 2.00
C SER A 188 -7.73 -19.17 1.04
N ALA A 189 -8.95 -19.10 0.50
CA ALA A 189 -9.38 -18.00 -0.35
C ALA A 189 -10.10 -16.88 0.41
N MET A 190 -10.22 -16.98 1.74
CA MET A 190 -10.84 -15.94 2.54
C MET A 190 -10.10 -14.60 2.43
N THR A 191 -10.84 -13.51 2.45
CA THR A 191 -10.30 -12.16 2.29
C THR A 191 -9.90 -11.56 3.64
N GLY A 192 -8.93 -12.21 4.29
CA GLY A 192 -8.30 -11.84 5.55
C GLY A 192 -6.82 -11.48 5.37
N MET A 193 -6.06 -11.56 6.45
CA MET A 193 -4.61 -11.36 6.38
C MET A 193 -3.93 -12.49 5.61
N TRP A 194 -2.96 -12.17 4.75
CA TRP A 194 -2.13 -13.17 4.10
C TRP A 194 -1.36 -14.06 5.08
N SER A 195 -1.06 -13.54 6.26
CA SER A 195 -0.39 -14.26 7.34
C SER A 195 -1.33 -15.13 8.19
N ASP A 196 -2.65 -15.05 7.97
CA ASP A 196 -3.62 -15.88 8.68
C ASP A 196 -3.35 -17.38 8.41
N PRO A 197 -3.38 -18.24 9.45
CA PRO A 197 -3.15 -19.68 9.29
C PRO A 197 -4.05 -20.37 8.27
N LEU A 198 -5.29 -19.91 8.10
CA LEU A 198 -6.22 -20.45 7.10
C LEU A 198 -5.80 -20.09 5.67
N VAL A 199 -5.27 -18.90 5.45
CA VAL A 199 -4.69 -18.48 4.16
C VAL A 199 -3.35 -19.16 3.93
N GLY A 200 -2.48 -19.20 4.95
CA GLY A 200 -1.23 -19.95 4.96
C GLY A 200 -0.13 -19.42 4.05
N ARG A 201 -0.25 -18.18 3.56
CA ARG A 201 0.70 -17.56 2.61
C ARG A 201 1.23 -16.22 3.14
N PRO A 202 1.99 -16.20 4.24
CA PRO A 202 2.47 -14.93 4.80
C PRO A 202 3.35 -14.17 3.80
N GLU A 203 3.21 -12.84 3.80
CA GLU A 203 3.91 -11.93 2.90
C GLU A 203 5.44 -12.07 2.97
N ARG A 204 5.98 -12.43 4.13
CA ARG A 204 7.42 -12.61 4.33
C ARG A 204 8.07 -13.67 3.42
N ARG A 205 7.29 -14.59 2.86
CA ARG A 205 7.82 -15.60 1.92
C ARG A 205 8.31 -15.00 0.62
N LEU A 206 7.70 -13.89 0.19
CA LEU A 206 8.09 -13.17 -1.01
C LEU A 206 8.96 -11.95 -0.66
N LEU A 207 8.56 -11.18 0.36
CA LEU A 207 9.18 -9.89 0.68
C LEU A 207 10.38 -10.00 1.64
N GLY A 208 10.57 -11.14 2.31
CA GLY A 208 11.56 -11.29 3.37
C GLY A 208 11.19 -10.57 4.68
N ALA A 209 10.15 -9.76 4.69
CA ALA A 209 9.66 -8.99 5.84
C ALA A 209 8.15 -9.17 6.01
N ALA A 210 7.63 -8.89 7.20
CA ALA A 210 6.21 -8.95 7.53
C ALA A 210 5.75 -7.65 8.19
N SER A 211 4.50 -7.27 7.92
CA SER A 211 3.88 -6.07 8.49
C SER A 211 3.12 -6.32 9.80
N LEU A 212 3.16 -7.53 10.37
CA LEU A 212 2.42 -7.93 11.57
C LEU A 212 2.81 -7.12 12.82
N TYR A 213 4.06 -6.71 12.89
CA TYR A 213 4.63 -5.94 13.99
C TYR A 213 5.18 -4.62 13.48
N GLY A 214 4.38 -3.92 12.70
CA GLY A 214 4.76 -2.66 12.09
C GLY A 214 4.99 -1.54 13.09
N LEU A 215 5.85 -0.61 12.73
CA LEU A 215 6.14 0.58 13.51
C LEU A 215 5.08 1.67 13.19
N TYR A 216 4.13 1.84 14.09
CA TYR A 216 3.19 2.97 14.02
C TYR A 216 3.76 4.18 14.77
N ALA A 217 4.84 4.74 14.25
CA ALA A 217 5.55 5.85 14.91
C ALA A 217 4.64 7.05 15.21
N ARG A 218 3.66 7.32 14.34
CA ARG A 218 2.68 8.41 14.52
C ARG A 218 1.69 8.17 15.65
N PHE A 219 1.36 6.91 15.92
CA PHE A 219 0.35 6.53 16.92
C PHE A 219 0.96 6.15 18.27
N GLY A 220 2.24 6.41 18.44
CA GLY A 220 2.91 6.15 19.70
C GLY A 220 3.11 4.69 20.10
N GLN A 221 2.96 3.78 19.17
CA GLN A 221 3.19 2.34 19.39
C GLN A 221 4.65 1.93 19.18
N ALA A 222 5.44 2.79 18.55
CA ALA A 222 6.87 2.56 18.35
C ALA A 222 7.71 3.18 19.46
N THR A 223 8.82 2.52 19.80
CA THR A 223 9.79 3.04 20.76
C THR A 223 11.22 2.77 20.22
N PRO A 224 12.05 3.80 19.99
CA PRO A 224 11.76 5.22 20.17
C PRO A 224 10.75 5.76 19.16
N ARG A 225 10.07 6.85 19.49
CA ARG A 225 9.16 7.54 18.58
C ARG A 225 9.98 8.37 17.59
N GLY A 226 9.53 8.38 16.32
CA GLY A 226 10.15 9.18 15.27
C GLY A 226 10.54 8.37 14.06
N VAL A 227 11.26 8.99 13.15
CA VAL A 227 11.82 8.34 11.97
C VAL A 227 13.02 7.50 12.40
N ALA A 228 13.05 6.25 11.98
CA ALA A 228 14.20 5.37 12.16
C ALA A 228 14.71 4.95 10.79
N GLY A 229 16.02 5.00 10.60
CA GLY A 229 16.67 4.51 9.40
C GLY A 229 17.00 3.03 9.46
N PHE A 230 17.45 2.49 8.35
CA PHE A 230 17.95 1.12 8.24
C PHE A 230 19.46 1.11 8.53
N VAL A 231 19.87 0.31 9.50
CA VAL A 231 21.29 0.11 9.80
C VAL A 231 21.89 -0.84 8.77
N VAL A 232 23.00 -0.46 8.16
CA VAL A 232 23.71 -1.28 7.17
C VAL A 232 24.50 -2.38 7.88
N TYR A 233 24.07 -3.62 7.69
CA TYR A 233 24.77 -4.81 8.21
C TYR A 233 25.59 -5.55 7.16
N ARG A 234 25.30 -5.34 5.87
CA ARG A 234 25.95 -6.02 4.75
C ARG A 234 26.37 -4.99 3.69
N PRO A 235 27.42 -4.17 3.97
CA PRO A 235 27.89 -3.18 3.01
C PRO A 235 28.46 -3.78 1.71
N ASP A 236 28.82 -5.06 1.76
CA ASP A 236 29.28 -5.86 0.63
C ASP A 236 28.14 -6.40 -0.26
N HIS A 237 26.88 -6.14 0.10
CA HIS A 237 25.74 -6.59 -0.69
C HIS A 237 25.68 -5.82 -2.01
N TRP A 238 25.42 -6.51 -3.13
CA TRP A 238 25.38 -5.92 -4.47
C TRP A 238 24.46 -4.68 -4.58
N LEU A 239 23.36 -4.66 -3.81
CA LEU A 239 22.41 -3.52 -3.76
C LEU A 239 23.05 -2.23 -3.27
N LEU A 240 24.11 -2.32 -2.49
CA LEU A 240 24.83 -1.18 -1.90
C LEU A 240 26.13 -0.84 -2.65
N GLU A 241 26.41 -1.53 -3.75
CA GLU A 241 27.57 -1.26 -4.57
C GLU A 241 27.55 0.18 -5.09
N GLY A 242 28.67 0.89 -4.98
CA GLY A 242 28.79 2.28 -5.40
C GLY A 242 28.20 3.32 -4.44
N THR A 243 27.49 2.93 -3.37
CA THR A 243 26.91 3.88 -2.40
C THR A 243 27.94 4.44 -1.42
N GLY A 244 29.07 3.77 -1.21
CA GLY A 244 30.07 4.12 -0.20
C GLY A 244 29.64 3.84 1.25
N LEU A 245 28.46 3.24 1.46
CA LEU A 245 27.95 2.90 2.78
C LEU A 245 28.79 1.82 3.46
N ARG A 246 28.92 1.93 4.79
CA ARG A 246 29.73 1.04 5.62
C ARG A 246 28.86 0.34 6.66
N TYR A 247 29.40 -0.71 7.27
CA TYR A 247 28.76 -1.35 8.42
C TYR A 247 28.47 -0.33 9.53
N GLY A 248 27.23 -0.30 10.00
CA GLY A 248 26.76 0.60 11.03
C GLY A 248 26.24 1.95 10.54
N ASP A 249 26.43 2.28 9.24
CA ASP A 249 25.80 3.48 8.68
C ASP A 249 24.29 3.36 8.71
N VAL A 250 23.60 4.52 8.82
CA VAL A 250 22.14 4.58 8.86
C VAL A 250 21.62 5.18 7.55
N LEU A 251 20.78 4.43 6.85
CA LEU A 251 20.13 4.85 5.62
C LEU A 251 18.72 5.34 5.92
N GLY A 252 18.37 6.57 5.53
CA GLY A 252 17.02 7.14 5.67
C GLY A 252 16.66 7.64 7.07
N GLY A 253 17.64 7.89 7.94
CA GLY A 253 17.41 8.40 9.30
C GLY A 253 17.11 9.88 9.40
N ASP A 254 17.34 10.64 8.33
CA ASP A 254 17.30 12.12 8.34
C ASP A 254 16.07 12.70 7.60
N ALA A 255 15.00 11.91 7.39
CA ALA A 255 13.81 12.33 6.66
C ALA A 255 12.71 12.92 7.56
#